data_79f79d23cdb5c66a3eda43bf366342a4
#
_entry.id   79f79d23cdb5c66a3eda43bf366342a4
#
_cell.length_a   1.000
_cell.length_b   1.000
_cell.length_c   1.000
_cell.angle_alpha   90.00
_cell.angle_beta   90.00
_cell.angle_gamma   90.00
#
_symmetry.space_group_name_H-M   'P 1'
#
loop_
_entity.id
_entity.type
_entity.pdbx_description
1 polymer ?
#
loop_
_entity_poly.entity_id
_entity_poly.type
_entity_poly.pdbx_seq_one_letter_code
_entity_poly.pdbx_strand_id
1 'polypeptide(L)'
;MPRLFTSESLLRVIILFIIFVFPILYYLNKIASNKFSSNLKRIVFIALFGSTAAWIIQIIEIHLYHNEVNVESPIGLFEDEFIRTIIYVLPTILIAELLWKYLKSKQRIFYSGVFIMFIYCFASFYSSFVFSDANPAKYSELKNQNTQLPNVILIVADDLGYNDISANGNELIQTTNIDQIGRNGINFSRAYATASVCAPSRAAFLTGNYQHRYGFEFLPDLFNYGPRVRKADFKRFGHQDNFKMWYEKDVPINQRGLDPYVNTIGDYLKKMGYQTSVIGKWHMGTHPKFSPKNYGFDYHYGITGAASLYAPIGKENIVDSKHTWDFADFITWQVSQYYTLENGKNSIPKKSEYLTDLFTKKAVSYIKENKDRPFFLHLSHMAPHGPFQAQRKYYEMFDHIDDHNKRVYYAMIKNLDDSVGEIKRTLESEGILDNTLIIFTSDNGGATYTRATNNSPYIGGKMSNFEGGTVVPMMMQWNNKIKPQQNYSHIVSLLDIVPTILDAVESPSLSNKYDGVSLLPFFNSVNKKPHNELFWKTGYVKSIVSKNYKLHINEKENFKFLINLEKDPEEVNNLISKYPEKAEELTLKLNNWIKDLREPKWDSNADVSIPIDNSENSKTFYFPW
;
A
#
# COMPACT_ATOMS: atom_id res chain seq x y z
N MET A 1 18.58 15.65 1.12
CA MET A 1 19.69 15.64 0.18
C MET A 1 19.58 16.77 -0.80
N PRO A 2 20.38 17.74 -0.73
CA PRO A 2 20.51 18.68 -1.82
C PRO A 2 21.98 18.80 -2.19
N ARG A 3 22.30 18.80 -3.45
CA ARG A 3 23.61 19.09 -4.09
C ARG A 3 24.31 17.91 -4.74
N LEU A 4 23.66 17.25 -5.69
CA LEU A 4 24.36 16.36 -6.63
C LEU A 4 24.44 16.90 -8.07
N PHE A 5 23.69 17.94 -8.40
CA PHE A 5 23.89 18.71 -9.63
C PHE A 5 23.95 20.20 -9.30
N THR A 6 25.14 20.67 -8.97
CA THR A 6 25.44 22.11 -9.05
C THR A 6 25.45 22.49 -10.52
N SER A 7 25.19 23.77 -10.81
CA SER A 7 25.39 24.35 -12.15
C SER A 7 26.73 23.94 -12.77
N GLU A 8 27.71 23.61 -11.94
CA GLU A 8 29.04 23.14 -12.29
C GLU A 8 29.08 21.70 -12.84
N SER A 9 28.26 20.77 -12.33
CA SER A 9 28.19 19.41 -12.85
C SER A 9 27.46 19.36 -14.19
N LEU A 10 26.39 20.11 -14.37
CA LEU A 10 25.72 20.27 -15.66
C LEU A 10 26.64 20.91 -16.70
N LEU A 11 27.39 21.91 -16.31
CA LEU A 11 28.39 22.57 -17.15
C LEU A 11 29.50 21.58 -17.56
N ARG A 12 29.97 20.73 -16.67
CA ARG A 12 30.95 19.66 -16.99
C ARG A 12 30.42 18.64 -17.99
N VAL A 13 29.17 18.22 -17.88
CA VAL A 13 28.53 17.31 -18.85
C VAL A 13 28.41 17.97 -20.21
N ILE A 14 28.01 19.24 -20.27
CA ILE A 14 27.92 20.01 -21.51
C ILE A 14 29.31 20.20 -22.13
N ILE A 15 30.34 20.51 -21.34
CA ILE A 15 31.73 20.66 -21.81
C ILE A 15 32.27 19.35 -22.36
N LEU A 16 32.07 18.22 -21.67
CA LEU A 16 32.48 16.90 -22.15
C LEU A 16 31.75 16.52 -23.45
N PHE A 17 30.47 16.85 -23.55
CA PHE A 17 29.69 16.63 -24.77
C PHE A 17 30.27 17.45 -25.94
N ILE A 18 30.58 18.74 -25.73
CA ILE A 18 31.18 19.62 -26.76
C ILE A 18 32.57 19.10 -27.16
N ILE A 19 33.39 18.66 -26.22
CA ILE A 19 34.77 18.22 -26.50
C ILE A 19 34.79 16.88 -27.24
N PHE A 20 33.91 15.94 -26.92
CA PHE A 20 33.95 14.56 -27.48
C PHE A 20 32.96 14.31 -28.61
N VAL A 21 31.77 14.86 -28.54
CA VAL A 21 30.71 14.59 -29.53
C VAL A 21 30.78 15.56 -30.71
N PHE A 22 31.08 16.81 -30.50
CA PHE A 22 31.16 17.81 -31.56
C PHE A 22 32.27 17.53 -32.59
N PRO A 23 33.48 17.11 -32.22
CA PRO A 23 34.49 16.69 -33.18
C PRO A 23 34.12 15.46 -33.99
N ILE A 24 33.43 14.50 -33.35
CA ILE A 24 32.94 13.28 -34.03
C ILE A 24 31.88 13.65 -35.05
N LEU A 25 30.90 14.47 -34.70
CA LEU A 25 29.87 14.96 -35.61
C LEU A 25 30.47 15.81 -36.77
N TYR A 26 31.44 16.68 -36.46
CA TYR A 26 32.14 17.44 -37.47
C TYR A 26 32.90 16.56 -38.46
N TYR A 27 33.59 15.51 -37.97
CA TYR A 27 34.35 14.60 -38.78
C TYR A 27 33.42 13.68 -39.61
N LEU A 28 32.32 13.23 -39.07
CA LEU A 28 31.28 12.47 -39.78
C LEU A 28 30.65 13.33 -40.90
N ASN A 29 30.40 14.61 -40.63
CA ASN A 29 29.91 15.55 -41.62
C ASN A 29 30.92 15.77 -42.75
N LYS A 30 32.22 15.86 -42.44
CA LYS A 30 33.30 15.97 -43.42
C LYS A 30 33.43 14.72 -44.30
N ILE A 31 33.25 13.51 -43.74
CA ILE A 31 33.20 12.24 -44.48
C ILE A 31 31.97 12.19 -45.39
N ALA A 32 30.80 12.55 -44.84
CA ALA A 32 29.55 12.57 -45.59
C ALA A 32 29.59 13.60 -46.72
N SER A 33 30.29 14.72 -46.54
CA SER A 33 30.40 15.78 -47.55
C SER A 33 31.13 15.35 -48.81
N ASN A 34 32.01 14.35 -48.74
CA ASN A 34 32.86 13.93 -49.87
C ASN A 34 32.35 12.67 -50.63
N LYS A 35 31.31 11.97 -50.10
CA LYS A 35 30.92 10.66 -50.68
C LYS A 35 29.43 10.46 -50.95
N PHE A 36 28.54 11.37 -50.52
CA PHE A 36 27.10 11.17 -50.69
C PHE A 36 26.41 12.25 -51.51
N SER A 37 25.31 11.89 -52.16
CA SER A 37 24.44 12.86 -52.83
C SER A 37 23.91 13.91 -51.83
N SER A 38 23.55 15.10 -52.27
CA SER A 38 23.12 16.20 -51.42
C SER A 38 21.91 15.89 -50.52
N ASN A 39 21.01 15.01 -50.99
CA ASN A 39 19.82 14.62 -50.24
C ASN A 39 20.15 13.60 -49.16
N LEU A 40 21.04 12.65 -49.37
CA LEU A 40 21.45 11.68 -48.37
C LEU A 40 22.27 12.33 -47.24
N LYS A 41 23.08 13.37 -47.57
CA LYS A 41 23.78 14.17 -46.61
C LYS A 41 22.83 14.89 -45.65
N ARG A 42 21.73 15.47 -46.16
CA ARG A 42 20.69 16.12 -45.33
C ARG A 42 19.98 15.13 -44.44
N ILE A 43 19.61 13.96 -44.92
CA ILE A 43 18.93 12.91 -44.14
C ILE A 43 19.81 12.42 -43.00
N VAL A 44 21.09 12.11 -43.25
CA VAL A 44 22.05 11.66 -42.24
C VAL A 44 22.31 12.77 -41.20
N PHE A 45 22.42 14.02 -41.62
CA PHE A 45 22.60 15.14 -40.72
C PHE A 45 21.39 15.38 -39.84
N ILE A 46 20.17 15.36 -40.39
CA ILE A 46 18.93 15.53 -39.67
C ILE A 46 18.72 14.38 -38.66
N ALA A 47 19.02 13.13 -39.04
CA ALA A 47 18.87 11.98 -38.15
C ALA A 47 19.86 12.03 -36.96
N LEU A 48 21.13 12.39 -37.23
CA LEU A 48 22.15 12.52 -36.18
C LEU A 48 21.89 13.71 -35.26
N PHE A 49 21.50 14.84 -35.81
CA PHE A 49 21.21 16.04 -35.04
C PHE A 49 19.90 15.89 -34.25
N GLY A 50 18.87 15.28 -34.83
CA GLY A 50 17.59 15.03 -34.18
C GLY A 50 17.72 14.04 -33.03
N SER A 51 18.46 12.93 -33.19
CA SER A 51 18.68 11.97 -32.11
C SER A 51 19.50 12.57 -30.95
N THR A 52 20.48 13.42 -31.27
CA THR A 52 21.32 14.10 -30.27
C THR A 52 20.53 15.17 -29.51
N ALA A 53 19.70 15.94 -30.21
CA ALA A 53 18.83 16.93 -29.58
C ALA A 53 17.76 16.27 -28.68
N ALA A 54 17.16 15.18 -29.13
CA ALA A 54 16.22 14.40 -28.34
C ALA A 54 16.85 13.86 -27.04
N TRP A 55 18.10 13.40 -27.13
CA TRP A 55 18.85 12.90 -25.98
C TRP A 55 19.17 14.01 -24.96
N ILE A 56 19.53 15.21 -25.43
CA ILE A 56 19.75 16.39 -24.56
C ILE A 56 18.45 16.81 -23.88
N ILE A 57 17.34 16.84 -24.62
CA ILE A 57 16.02 17.20 -24.07
C ILE A 57 15.63 16.19 -22.98
N GLN A 58 15.86 14.91 -23.20
CA GLN A 58 15.57 13.86 -22.24
C GLN A 58 16.40 13.98 -20.96
N ILE A 59 17.69 14.31 -21.05
CA ILE A 59 18.54 14.59 -19.87
C ILE A 59 18.02 15.82 -19.11
N ILE A 60 17.60 16.86 -19.83
CA ILE A 60 17.03 18.07 -19.21
C ILE A 60 15.68 17.76 -18.56
N GLU A 61 14.81 16.98 -19.21
CA GLU A 61 13.52 16.53 -18.64
C GLU A 61 13.72 15.68 -17.39
N ILE A 62 14.65 14.72 -17.39
CA ILE A 62 15.01 13.93 -16.22
C ILE A 62 15.51 14.83 -15.10
N HIS A 63 16.36 15.81 -15.41
CA HIS A 63 16.90 16.75 -14.43
C HIS A 63 15.83 17.66 -13.83
N LEU A 64 14.90 18.17 -14.64
CA LEU A 64 13.77 18.98 -14.19
C LEU A 64 12.78 18.14 -13.38
N TYR A 65 12.51 16.92 -13.82
CA TYR A 65 11.63 16.00 -13.10
C TYR A 65 12.17 15.60 -11.73
N HIS A 66 13.48 15.36 -11.60
CA HIS A 66 14.13 15.08 -10.31
C HIS A 66 14.14 16.29 -9.36
N ASN A 67 14.10 17.51 -9.87
CA ASN A 67 14.06 18.71 -9.02
C ASN A 67 12.65 19.08 -8.56
N GLU A 68 11.61 18.69 -9.29
CA GLU A 68 10.20 18.97 -8.94
C GLU A 68 9.54 17.83 -8.14
N VAL A 69 10.02 16.59 -8.31
CA VAL A 69 9.47 15.42 -7.63
C VAL A 69 10.61 14.74 -6.88
N ASN A 70 10.54 14.70 -5.55
CA ASN A 70 11.46 13.96 -4.69
C ASN A 70 11.30 12.45 -4.91
N VAL A 71 11.71 11.93 -6.07
CA VAL A 71 11.58 10.51 -6.44
C VAL A 71 12.93 9.83 -6.30
N GLU A 72 13.04 9.01 -5.26
CA GLU A 72 14.23 8.22 -4.95
C GLU A 72 14.05 6.73 -5.29
N SER A 73 13.76 6.36 -6.53
CA SER A 73 13.84 4.94 -6.94
C SER A 73 14.36 4.77 -8.35
N PRO A 74 15.52 4.12 -8.53
CA PRO A 74 16.15 3.95 -9.84
C PRO A 74 15.53 2.85 -10.73
N ILE A 75 14.76 1.91 -10.17
CA ILE A 75 14.46 0.64 -10.87
C ILE A 75 13.33 0.75 -11.90
N GLY A 76 12.30 1.53 -11.65
CA GLY A 76 11.21 1.73 -12.62
C GLY A 76 11.57 2.64 -13.79
N LEU A 77 12.46 3.62 -13.55
CA LEU A 77 13.10 4.41 -14.61
C LEU A 77 13.88 3.49 -15.57
N PHE A 78 14.43 2.37 -15.07
CA PHE A 78 15.28 1.47 -15.85
C PHE A 78 14.52 0.71 -16.95
N GLU A 79 13.30 0.26 -16.73
CA GLU A 79 12.53 -0.47 -17.75
C GLU A 79 11.99 0.46 -18.85
N ASP A 80 11.48 1.63 -18.48
CA ASP A 80 11.03 2.65 -19.44
C ASP A 80 12.22 3.30 -20.18
N GLU A 81 13.32 3.57 -19.50
CA GLU A 81 14.54 4.09 -20.13
C GLU A 81 15.24 3.03 -20.98
N PHE A 82 15.21 1.78 -20.60
CA PHE A 82 15.78 0.69 -21.42
C PHE A 82 15.01 0.55 -22.75
N ILE A 83 13.69 0.60 -22.72
CA ILE A 83 12.85 0.57 -23.92
C ILE A 83 13.05 1.83 -24.76
N ARG A 84 13.09 3.01 -24.14
CA ARG A 84 13.36 4.29 -24.82
C ARG A 84 14.78 4.30 -25.39
N THR A 85 15.79 3.84 -24.64
CA THR A 85 17.17 3.73 -25.10
C THR A 85 17.28 2.79 -26.30
N ILE A 86 16.58 1.67 -26.31
CA ILE A 86 16.52 0.76 -27.47
C ILE A 86 15.89 1.47 -28.68
N ILE A 87 14.80 2.19 -28.50
CA ILE A 87 14.13 2.93 -29.59
C ILE A 87 15.03 4.00 -30.21
N TYR A 88 15.91 4.64 -29.44
CA TYR A 88 16.82 5.67 -29.93
C TYR A 88 18.18 5.10 -30.38
N VAL A 89 18.67 4.02 -29.76
CA VAL A 89 19.94 3.37 -30.10
C VAL A 89 19.82 2.51 -31.33
N LEU A 90 18.71 1.82 -31.55
CA LEU A 90 18.51 0.98 -32.76
C LEU A 90 18.64 1.74 -34.08
N PRO A 91 18.05 2.92 -34.28
CA PRO A 91 18.28 3.71 -35.48
C PRO A 91 19.76 4.16 -35.64
N THR A 92 20.40 4.47 -34.51
CA THR A 92 21.83 4.89 -34.52
C THR A 92 22.74 3.73 -34.89
N ILE A 93 22.47 2.51 -34.42
CA ILE A 93 23.17 1.28 -34.79
C ILE A 93 22.96 0.96 -36.29
N LEU A 94 21.73 1.07 -36.79
CA LEU A 94 21.39 0.86 -38.19
C LEU A 94 22.10 1.85 -39.12
N ILE A 95 22.18 3.11 -38.71
CA ILE A 95 22.92 4.15 -39.44
C ILE A 95 24.44 3.86 -39.40
N ALA A 96 24.96 3.45 -38.24
CA ALA A 96 26.36 3.05 -38.09
C ALA A 96 26.68 1.82 -38.95
N GLU A 97 25.79 0.83 -39.06
CA GLU A 97 25.94 -0.35 -39.90
C GLU A 97 25.91 -0.02 -41.40
N LEU A 98 25.03 0.90 -41.82
CA LEU A 98 24.99 1.41 -43.18
C LEU A 98 26.28 2.15 -43.54
N LEU A 99 26.80 2.99 -42.66
CA LEU A 99 28.08 3.70 -42.83
C LEU A 99 29.27 2.71 -42.85
N TRP A 100 29.19 1.62 -42.05
CA TRP A 100 30.23 0.58 -41.96
C TRP A 100 30.54 -0.11 -43.29
N LYS A 101 29.53 -0.30 -44.14
CA LYS A 101 29.72 -0.87 -45.49
C LYS A 101 30.59 -0.01 -46.40
N TYR A 102 30.73 1.26 -46.15
CA TYR A 102 31.46 2.22 -46.96
C TYR A 102 32.84 2.63 -46.41
N LEU A 103 33.21 2.14 -45.22
CA LEU A 103 34.49 2.44 -44.59
C LEU A 103 35.58 1.44 -44.98
N LYS A 104 36.82 1.90 -45.20
CA LYS A 104 38.00 1.03 -45.42
C LYS A 104 38.37 0.30 -44.13
N SER A 105 38.99 -0.89 -44.21
CA SER A 105 39.25 -1.81 -43.09
C SER A 105 39.98 -1.16 -41.89
N LYS A 106 40.99 -0.33 -42.12
CA LYS A 106 41.69 0.39 -41.01
C LYS A 106 40.83 1.40 -40.28
N GLN A 107 39.87 2.03 -40.95
CA GLN A 107 38.91 2.96 -40.30
C GLN A 107 37.88 2.19 -39.49
N ARG A 108 37.50 0.97 -39.91
CA ARG A 108 36.58 0.12 -39.14
C ARG A 108 37.14 -0.24 -37.78
N ILE A 109 38.43 -0.62 -37.71
CA ILE A 109 39.09 -0.99 -36.44
C ILE A 109 39.15 0.22 -35.49
N PHE A 110 39.47 1.40 -36.00
CA PHE A 110 39.53 2.62 -35.21
C PHE A 110 38.17 2.98 -34.59
N TYR A 111 37.10 2.96 -35.41
CA TYR A 111 35.75 3.31 -34.93
C TYR A 111 35.14 2.25 -34.02
N SER A 112 35.47 0.97 -34.19
CA SER A 112 35.10 -0.09 -33.23
C SER A 112 35.73 0.15 -31.87
N GLY A 113 37.01 0.51 -31.85
CA GLY A 113 37.70 0.83 -30.58
C GLY A 113 37.11 2.04 -29.86
N VAL A 114 36.78 3.10 -30.62
CA VAL A 114 36.14 4.30 -30.07
C VAL A 114 34.75 3.98 -29.54
N PHE A 115 33.95 3.17 -30.23
CA PHE A 115 32.61 2.77 -29.81
C PHE A 115 32.64 1.88 -28.56
N ILE A 116 33.55 0.92 -28.48
CA ILE A 116 33.75 0.06 -27.31
C ILE A 116 34.20 0.90 -26.11
N MET A 117 35.12 1.85 -26.31
CA MET A 117 35.59 2.75 -25.27
C MET A 117 34.46 3.67 -24.77
N PHE A 118 33.58 4.13 -25.66
CA PHE A 118 32.42 4.90 -25.31
C PHE A 118 31.42 4.11 -24.47
N ILE A 119 31.12 2.85 -24.84
CA ILE A 119 30.27 1.95 -24.05
C ILE A 119 30.91 1.68 -22.68
N TYR A 120 32.21 1.46 -22.62
CA TYR A 120 32.92 1.19 -21.37
C TYR A 120 32.91 2.42 -20.45
N CYS A 121 33.19 3.60 -20.99
CA CYS A 121 33.12 4.86 -20.23
C CYS A 121 31.70 5.16 -19.75
N PHE A 122 30.68 4.90 -20.57
CA PHE A 122 29.29 5.09 -20.22
C PHE A 122 28.85 4.08 -19.14
N ALA A 123 29.21 2.81 -19.26
CA ALA A 123 28.92 1.79 -18.28
C ALA A 123 29.65 2.05 -16.94
N SER A 124 30.90 2.51 -16.99
CA SER A 124 31.67 2.90 -15.79
C SER A 124 31.12 4.16 -15.13
N PHE A 125 30.70 5.14 -15.90
CA PHE A 125 30.06 6.36 -15.39
C PHE A 125 28.71 6.02 -14.77
N TYR A 126 27.92 5.17 -15.44
CA TYR A 126 26.62 4.73 -14.96
C TYR A 126 26.73 3.87 -13.69
N SER A 127 27.70 2.94 -13.64
CA SER A 127 27.94 2.14 -12.43
C SER A 127 28.41 3.01 -11.25
N SER A 128 29.26 3.99 -11.49
CA SER A 128 29.68 4.96 -10.47
C SER A 128 28.52 5.85 -9.99
N PHE A 129 27.59 6.18 -10.87
CA PHE A 129 26.40 6.98 -10.55
C PHE A 129 25.36 6.20 -9.76
N VAL A 130 25.11 4.93 -10.13
CA VAL A 130 24.12 4.07 -9.46
C VAL A 130 24.62 3.54 -8.11
N PHE A 131 25.95 3.37 -7.95
CA PHE A 131 26.54 2.80 -6.72
C PHE A 131 27.20 3.81 -5.78
N SER A 132 27.31 5.10 -6.16
CA SER A 132 27.93 6.11 -5.31
C SER A 132 27.03 6.68 -4.21
N ASP A 133 25.71 6.44 -4.26
CA ASP A 133 24.77 6.95 -3.25
C ASP A 133 24.61 6.06 -2.01
N ALA A 134 25.18 4.87 -2.01
CA ALA A 134 25.33 4.08 -0.81
C ALA A 134 26.67 4.43 -0.13
N ASN A 135 26.69 5.50 0.68
CA ASN A 135 27.84 5.79 1.52
C ASN A 135 27.79 4.91 2.78
N PRO A 136 28.53 3.76 2.81
CA PRO A 136 28.51 2.85 3.96
C PRO A 136 29.11 3.50 5.23
N ALA A 137 29.89 4.56 5.08
CA ALA A 137 30.53 5.25 6.19
C ALA A 137 29.53 6.02 7.07
N LYS A 138 28.45 6.57 6.48
CA LYS A 138 27.42 7.28 7.25
C LYS A 138 26.53 6.35 8.06
N TYR A 139 26.40 5.08 7.62
CA TYR A 139 25.69 4.03 8.37
C TYR A 139 26.57 3.35 9.44
N SER A 140 27.90 3.39 9.29
CA SER A 140 28.84 2.89 10.32
C SER A 140 28.93 3.84 11.53
N GLU A 141 28.66 5.13 11.35
CA GLU A 141 28.61 6.09 12.46
C GLU A 141 27.37 5.91 13.35
N LEU A 142 26.23 5.45 12.79
CA LEU A 142 25.04 5.08 13.57
C LEU A 142 25.25 3.77 14.38
N LYS A 143 26.14 2.89 13.94
CA LYS A 143 26.51 1.66 14.67
C LYS A 143 27.33 1.93 15.94
N ASN A 144 27.92 3.09 16.09
CA ASN A 144 28.75 3.43 17.25
C ASN A 144 28.00 4.17 18.38
N GLN A 145 26.71 4.48 18.19
CA GLN A 145 25.87 4.88 19.30
C GLN A 145 25.24 3.63 19.91
N ASN A 146 25.49 3.41 21.19
CA ASN A 146 25.13 2.24 22.01
C ASN A 146 23.59 2.11 22.24
N THR A 147 22.75 2.59 21.33
CA THR A 147 21.29 2.43 21.35
C THR A 147 20.91 1.37 20.32
N GLN A 148 20.58 0.18 20.81
CA GLN A 148 20.07 -0.90 19.98
C GLN A 148 18.72 -0.45 19.40
N LEU A 149 18.65 -0.25 18.06
CA LEU A 149 17.42 0.11 17.37
C LEU A 149 16.32 -0.92 17.68
N PRO A 150 15.06 -0.49 17.91
CA PRO A 150 13.98 -1.41 18.24
C PRO A 150 13.58 -2.26 17.03
N ASN A 151 13.15 -3.49 17.30
CA ASN A 151 12.38 -4.25 16.32
C ASN A 151 10.99 -3.63 16.18
N VAL A 152 10.37 -3.79 15.01
CA VAL A 152 9.02 -3.30 14.76
C VAL A 152 8.16 -4.42 14.18
N ILE A 153 7.01 -4.66 14.79
CA ILE A 153 6.00 -5.60 14.28
C ILE A 153 4.68 -4.85 14.10
N LEU A 154 4.21 -4.79 12.85
CA LEU A 154 2.90 -4.29 12.49
C LEU A 154 1.99 -5.47 12.15
N ILE A 155 1.05 -5.77 13.03
CA ILE A 155 0.04 -6.83 12.86
C ILE A 155 -1.24 -6.18 12.38
N VAL A 156 -1.71 -6.57 11.19
CA VAL A 156 -2.95 -6.05 10.60
C VAL A 156 -3.92 -7.20 10.36
N ALA A 157 -5.11 -7.09 10.95
CA ALA A 157 -6.26 -7.90 10.60
C ALA A 157 -6.96 -7.34 9.35
N ASP A 158 -7.76 -8.13 8.67
CA ASP A 158 -8.50 -7.78 7.46
C ASP A 158 -10.00 -7.88 7.75
N ASP A 159 -10.73 -6.78 7.61
CA ASP A 159 -12.17 -6.69 7.92
C ASP A 159 -12.54 -6.97 9.40
N LEU A 160 -11.66 -6.71 10.35
CA LEU A 160 -11.97 -6.86 11.76
C LEU A 160 -12.66 -5.59 12.28
N GLY A 161 -13.91 -5.71 12.69
CA GLY A 161 -14.70 -4.60 13.24
C GLY A 161 -14.19 -4.12 14.60
N TYR A 162 -14.56 -2.88 14.95
CA TYR A 162 -14.17 -2.27 16.22
C TYR A 162 -14.55 -3.14 17.42
N ASN A 163 -15.79 -3.63 17.44
CA ASN A 163 -16.33 -4.44 18.53
C ASN A 163 -16.13 -5.95 18.35
N ASP A 164 -15.29 -6.38 17.44
CA ASP A 164 -15.04 -7.82 17.21
C ASP A 164 -13.97 -8.38 18.18
N ILE A 165 -13.48 -7.56 19.11
CA ILE A 165 -12.50 -7.93 20.15
C ILE A 165 -13.04 -7.61 21.55
N SER A 166 -12.64 -8.41 22.57
CA SER A 166 -13.14 -8.25 23.94
C SER A 166 -12.70 -6.94 24.60
N ALA A 167 -11.54 -6.39 24.25
CA ALA A 167 -11.09 -5.09 24.75
C ALA A 167 -12.03 -3.93 24.39
N ASN A 168 -12.81 -4.05 23.33
CA ASN A 168 -13.76 -3.03 22.88
C ASN A 168 -15.22 -3.36 23.22
N GLY A 169 -15.45 -4.36 24.09
CA GLY A 169 -16.77 -4.66 24.65
C GLY A 169 -17.48 -5.86 24.04
N ASN A 170 -16.82 -6.68 23.21
CA ASN A 170 -17.43 -7.93 22.74
C ASN A 170 -17.49 -8.96 23.85
N GLU A 171 -18.71 -9.42 24.16
CA GLU A 171 -18.97 -10.42 25.20
C GLU A 171 -18.98 -11.86 24.63
N LEU A 172 -19.07 -12.02 23.32
CA LEU A 172 -19.18 -13.33 22.67
C LEU A 172 -17.82 -14.02 22.46
N ILE A 173 -16.74 -13.27 22.56
CA ILE A 173 -15.37 -13.79 22.34
C ILE A 173 -14.40 -13.20 23.37
N GLN A 174 -13.40 -13.98 23.72
CA GLN A 174 -12.27 -13.55 24.51
C GLN A 174 -11.00 -13.49 23.61
N THR A 175 -10.57 -12.29 23.28
CA THR A 175 -9.35 -12.00 22.47
C THR A 175 -8.18 -11.64 23.38
N THR A 176 -7.88 -12.51 24.35
CA THR A 176 -6.96 -12.26 25.45
C THR A 176 -5.57 -11.80 24.99
N ASN A 177 -5.05 -12.35 23.90
CA ASN A 177 -3.71 -12.05 23.40
C ASN A 177 -3.67 -10.69 22.70
N ILE A 178 -4.68 -10.36 21.90
CA ILE A 178 -4.84 -9.04 21.29
C ILE A 178 -5.01 -7.99 22.36
N ASP A 179 -5.92 -8.20 23.32
CA ASP A 179 -6.20 -7.30 24.42
C ASP A 179 -4.97 -7.01 25.28
N GLN A 180 -4.08 -7.98 25.43
CA GLN A 180 -2.84 -7.81 26.18
C GLN A 180 -1.90 -6.79 25.56
N ILE A 181 -1.94 -6.55 24.24
CA ILE A 181 -1.15 -5.49 23.60
C ILE A 181 -1.60 -4.13 24.18
N GLY A 182 -2.90 -3.87 24.22
CA GLY A 182 -3.46 -2.66 24.80
C GLY A 182 -3.23 -2.55 26.32
N ARG A 183 -3.41 -3.65 27.07
CA ARG A 183 -3.18 -3.70 28.52
C ARG A 183 -1.72 -3.48 28.91
N ASN A 184 -0.78 -3.98 28.10
CA ASN A 184 0.65 -3.77 28.33
C ASN A 184 1.19 -2.48 27.69
N GLY A 185 0.32 -1.70 27.07
CA GLY A 185 0.66 -0.46 26.40
C GLY A 185 -0.53 0.48 26.34
N ILE A 186 -0.99 0.82 25.14
CA ILE A 186 -2.04 1.80 24.88
C ILE A 186 -3.11 1.23 23.95
N ASN A 187 -4.39 1.46 24.29
CA ASN A 187 -5.54 1.19 23.45
C ASN A 187 -6.12 2.51 22.92
N PHE A 188 -6.37 2.60 21.61
CA PHE A 188 -6.94 3.77 20.95
C PHE A 188 -8.42 3.54 20.70
N SER A 189 -9.29 4.29 21.40
CA SER A 189 -10.73 4.15 21.24
C SER A 189 -11.30 4.83 19.99
N ARG A 190 -10.51 5.69 19.32
CA ARG A 190 -10.92 6.43 18.11
C ARG A 190 -9.80 6.41 17.06
N ALA A 191 -9.41 5.21 16.63
CA ALA A 191 -8.46 5.01 15.54
C ALA A 191 -9.20 4.84 14.21
N TYR A 192 -8.83 5.63 13.23
CA TYR A 192 -9.51 5.68 11.94
C TYR A 192 -8.68 5.10 10.81
N ALA A 193 -9.26 4.15 10.09
CA ALA A 193 -8.79 3.74 8.78
C ALA A 193 -9.00 4.87 7.75
N THR A 194 -8.12 4.97 6.78
CA THR A 194 -8.13 6.06 5.78
C THR A 194 -9.09 5.80 4.62
N ALA A 195 -9.55 4.58 4.50
CA ALA A 195 -10.59 4.16 3.58
C ALA A 195 -11.40 3.03 4.24
N SER A 196 -12.65 2.92 3.89
CA SER A 196 -13.53 1.83 4.34
C SER A 196 -13.38 0.54 3.51
N VAL A 197 -12.28 0.41 2.77
CA VAL A 197 -11.91 -0.78 1.97
C VAL A 197 -10.41 -1.03 2.01
N CYS A 198 -10.02 -2.30 1.87
CA CYS A 198 -8.68 -2.82 2.17
C CYS A 198 -7.54 -2.10 1.42
N ALA A 199 -7.46 -2.20 0.08
CA ALA A 199 -6.27 -1.80 -0.67
C ALA A 199 -5.94 -0.30 -0.53
N PRO A 200 -6.88 0.65 -0.67
CA PRO A 200 -6.61 2.06 -0.42
C PRO A 200 -6.13 2.34 1.00
N SER A 201 -6.75 1.72 2.01
CA SER A 201 -6.31 1.87 3.40
C SER A 201 -4.89 1.34 3.61
N ARG A 202 -4.56 0.19 3.01
CA ARG A 202 -3.21 -0.40 3.06
C ARG A 202 -2.16 0.50 2.41
N ALA A 203 -2.45 1.08 1.26
CA ALA A 203 -1.57 2.04 0.61
C ALA A 203 -1.31 3.25 1.53
N ALA A 204 -2.33 3.74 2.22
CA ALA A 204 -2.21 4.89 3.09
C ALA A 204 -1.37 4.59 4.35
N PHE A 205 -1.66 3.53 5.09
CA PHE A 205 -0.92 3.26 6.32
C PHE A 205 0.52 2.76 6.07
N LEU A 206 0.85 2.26 4.88
CA LEU A 206 2.23 1.92 4.53
C LEU A 206 3.04 3.10 3.99
N THR A 207 2.39 4.20 3.61
CA THR A 207 3.06 5.41 3.10
C THR A 207 3.01 6.59 4.07
N GLY A 208 2.11 6.57 5.07
CA GLY A 208 1.85 7.68 5.98
C GLY A 208 1.11 8.85 5.32
N ASN A 209 0.55 8.63 4.13
CA ASN A 209 -0.16 9.65 3.35
C ASN A 209 -1.49 9.11 2.83
N TYR A 210 -2.46 9.99 2.62
CA TYR A 210 -3.70 9.59 1.97
C TYR A 210 -3.43 8.96 0.62
N GLN A 211 -4.03 7.82 0.36
CA GLN A 211 -3.91 7.05 -0.88
C GLN A 211 -4.27 7.85 -2.13
N HIS A 212 -5.11 8.86 -2.00
CA HIS A 212 -5.49 9.78 -3.08
C HIS A 212 -4.33 10.61 -3.62
N ARG A 213 -3.27 10.85 -2.82
CA ARG A 213 -2.07 11.53 -3.30
C ARG A 213 -1.38 10.78 -4.42
N TYR A 214 -1.66 9.47 -4.50
CA TYR A 214 -1.10 8.57 -5.51
C TYR A 214 -2.15 8.15 -6.57
N GLY A 215 -3.37 8.70 -6.50
CA GLY A 215 -4.49 8.28 -7.35
C GLY A 215 -4.93 6.82 -7.08
N PHE A 216 -4.64 6.28 -5.88
CA PHE A 216 -5.00 4.92 -5.48
C PHE A 216 -6.31 4.92 -4.68
N GLU A 217 -7.42 5.21 -5.35
CA GLU A 217 -8.71 5.41 -4.68
C GLU A 217 -9.57 4.15 -4.64
N PHE A 218 -9.46 3.28 -5.68
CA PHE A 218 -10.27 2.08 -5.83
C PHE A 218 -9.44 0.80 -5.75
N LEU A 219 -10.10 -0.35 -5.63
CA LEU A 219 -9.43 -1.65 -5.55
C LEU A 219 -8.72 -1.99 -6.87
N PRO A 220 -7.46 -2.48 -6.84
CA PRO A 220 -6.68 -2.69 -8.06
C PRO A 220 -7.03 -3.98 -8.80
N ASP A 221 -7.56 -4.97 -8.11
CA ASP A 221 -7.69 -6.35 -8.58
C ASP A 221 -9.11 -6.91 -8.51
N LEU A 222 -10.09 -6.05 -8.23
CA LEU A 222 -11.46 -6.48 -8.33
C LEU A 222 -11.70 -7.08 -9.71
N PHE A 223 -11.98 -8.38 -9.69
CA PHE A 223 -12.43 -9.15 -10.84
C PHE A 223 -11.40 -9.42 -11.95
N ASN A 224 -10.23 -9.92 -11.60
CA ASN A 224 -9.45 -10.73 -12.55
C ASN A 224 -10.19 -12.06 -12.87
N TYR A 225 -11.53 -12.01 -12.79
CA TYR A 225 -12.39 -13.20 -12.71
C TYR A 225 -12.91 -13.64 -14.07
N GLY A 226 -12.63 -12.84 -15.11
CA GLY A 226 -12.99 -13.17 -16.47
C GLY A 226 -14.48 -13.54 -16.63
N PRO A 227 -14.81 -14.43 -17.57
CA PRO A 227 -16.21 -14.79 -17.88
C PRO A 227 -16.91 -15.63 -16.79
N ARG A 228 -16.27 -15.91 -15.64
CA ARG A 228 -16.87 -16.72 -14.56
C ARG A 228 -17.98 -15.99 -13.79
N VAL A 229 -17.93 -14.64 -13.77
CA VAL A 229 -18.97 -13.83 -13.12
C VAL A 229 -19.81 -13.15 -14.18
N ARG A 230 -21.09 -13.47 -14.23
CA ARG A 230 -22.01 -12.97 -15.26
C ARG A 230 -22.75 -11.73 -14.75
N LYS A 231 -23.14 -10.82 -15.66
CA LYS A 231 -23.97 -9.65 -15.34
C LYS A 231 -25.26 -10.03 -14.60
N ALA A 232 -25.82 -11.20 -14.90
CA ALA A 232 -26.99 -11.73 -14.22
C ALA A 232 -26.74 -12.03 -12.72
N ASP A 233 -25.51 -12.40 -12.34
CA ASP A 233 -25.17 -12.69 -10.95
C ASP A 233 -25.17 -11.40 -10.12
N PHE A 234 -24.74 -10.27 -10.68
CA PHE A 234 -24.84 -8.94 -10.04
C PHE A 234 -26.29 -8.50 -9.83
N LYS A 235 -27.16 -8.68 -10.82
CA LYS A 235 -28.58 -8.36 -10.71
C LYS A 235 -29.30 -9.16 -9.64
N ARG A 236 -28.92 -10.42 -9.44
CA ARG A 236 -29.49 -11.30 -8.41
C ARG A 236 -29.36 -10.74 -7.00
N PHE A 237 -28.30 -9.98 -6.73
CA PHE A 237 -28.02 -9.39 -5.42
C PHE A 237 -28.42 -7.91 -5.31
N GLY A 238 -29.26 -7.40 -6.23
CA GLY A 238 -29.78 -6.03 -6.17
C GLY A 238 -28.82 -4.95 -6.65
N HIS A 239 -27.70 -5.32 -7.26
CA HIS A 239 -26.78 -4.34 -7.84
C HIS A 239 -27.36 -3.73 -9.12
N GLN A 240 -27.19 -2.41 -9.27
CA GLN A 240 -27.81 -1.66 -10.36
C GLN A 240 -27.28 -2.03 -11.75
N ASP A 241 -28.11 -1.75 -12.76
CA ASP A 241 -27.81 -1.97 -14.19
C ASP A 241 -26.57 -1.21 -14.72
N ASN A 242 -26.07 -0.23 -13.96
CA ASN A 242 -24.90 0.60 -14.29
C ASN A 242 -23.56 -0.04 -13.93
N PHE A 243 -23.54 -1.33 -13.70
CA PHE A 243 -22.29 -2.08 -13.55
C PHE A 243 -21.45 -1.91 -14.82
N LYS A 244 -20.44 -1.06 -14.74
CA LYS A 244 -19.43 -0.93 -15.78
C LYS A 244 -18.52 -2.13 -15.67
N MET A 245 -18.65 -3.03 -16.63
CA MET A 245 -17.71 -4.14 -16.73
C MET A 245 -16.32 -3.53 -16.94
N TRP A 246 -15.41 -3.81 -16.05
CA TRP A 246 -14.05 -3.25 -15.96
C TRP A 246 -13.19 -3.43 -17.22
N TYR A 247 -13.55 -4.33 -18.13
CA TYR A 247 -12.88 -4.45 -19.42
C TYR A 247 -13.35 -3.42 -20.46
N GLU A 248 -14.30 -2.57 -20.13
CA GLU A 248 -14.74 -1.48 -21.01
C GLU A 248 -13.92 -0.21 -20.85
N LYS A 249 -12.99 -0.12 -19.89
CA LYS A 249 -12.13 1.04 -19.68
C LYS A 249 -10.66 0.73 -19.44
N ASP A 250 -9.91 1.24 -20.28
CA ASP A 250 -8.63 1.94 -20.40
C ASP A 250 -7.44 1.53 -19.51
N VAL A 251 -7.57 1.07 -18.29
CA VAL A 251 -6.43 0.66 -17.47
C VAL A 251 -6.43 -0.85 -17.24
N PRO A 252 -5.59 -1.60 -17.94
CA PRO A 252 -5.45 -3.04 -17.73
C PRO A 252 -5.12 -3.38 -16.28
N ILE A 253 -5.62 -4.52 -15.78
CA ILE A 253 -5.42 -4.93 -14.38
C ILE A 253 -3.95 -5.07 -13.99
N ASN A 254 -3.09 -5.43 -14.95
CA ASN A 254 -1.64 -5.49 -14.75
C ASN A 254 -0.98 -4.11 -14.63
N GLN A 255 -1.73 -3.03 -14.80
CA GLN A 255 -1.30 -1.65 -14.59
C GLN A 255 -1.93 -1.02 -13.35
N ARG A 256 -2.88 -1.71 -12.69
CA ARG A 256 -3.53 -1.23 -11.47
C ARG A 256 -2.73 -1.65 -10.25
N GLY A 257 -2.31 -0.69 -9.47
CA GLY A 257 -1.54 -0.89 -8.24
C GLY A 257 -0.93 0.41 -7.73
N LEU A 258 -0.38 0.35 -6.54
CA LEU A 258 0.40 1.45 -6.00
C LEU A 258 1.65 1.62 -6.88
N ASP A 259 1.97 2.85 -7.23
CA ASP A 259 3.15 3.11 -8.05
C ASP A 259 4.43 2.67 -7.31
N PRO A 260 5.29 1.85 -7.93
CA PRO A 260 6.56 1.42 -7.31
C PRO A 260 7.53 2.56 -6.95
N TYR A 261 7.27 3.76 -7.44
CA TYR A 261 8.05 4.95 -7.07
C TYR A 261 7.59 5.58 -5.75
N VAL A 262 6.49 5.11 -5.17
CA VAL A 262 6.00 5.58 -3.88
C VAL A 262 6.76 4.88 -2.78
N ASN A 263 7.51 5.63 -1.99
CA ASN A 263 8.21 5.08 -0.83
C ASN A 263 7.21 4.63 0.24
N THR A 264 7.42 3.43 0.75
CA THR A 264 6.70 2.87 1.88
C THR A 264 7.59 2.83 3.13
N ILE A 265 7.02 2.47 4.25
CA ILE A 265 7.79 2.21 5.48
C ILE A 265 8.88 1.16 5.26
N GLY A 266 8.65 0.17 4.37
CA GLY A 266 9.66 -0.82 4.00
C GLY A 266 10.91 -0.19 3.39
N ASP A 267 10.73 0.78 2.47
CA ASP A 267 11.85 1.49 1.83
C ASP A 267 12.66 2.30 2.85
N TYR A 268 11.99 3.00 3.75
CA TYR A 268 12.66 3.80 4.78
C TYR A 268 13.45 2.94 5.75
N LEU A 269 12.85 1.86 6.26
CA LEU A 269 13.50 0.98 7.22
C LEU A 269 14.63 0.16 6.59
N LYS A 270 14.46 -0.29 5.34
CA LYS A 270 15.53 -0.96 4.60
C LYS A 270 16.76 -0.06 4.43
N LYS A 271 16.56 1.22 4.10
CA LYS A 271 17.65 2.21 4.02
C LYS A 271 18.38 2.40 5.36
N MET A 272 17.71 2.12 6.48
CA MET A 272 18.31 2.14 7.83
C MET A 272 18.97 0.82 8.24
N GLY A 273 19.00 -0.17 7.37
CA GLY A 273 19.63 -1.47 7.62
C GLY A 273 18.73 -2.49 8.31
N TYR A 274 17.42 -2.23 8.41
CA TYR A 274 16.46 -3.21 8.90
C TYR A 274 16.34 -4.38 7.92
N GLN A 275 16.15 -5.57 8.46
CA GLN A 275 15.58 -6.67 7.71
C GLN A 275 14.06 -6.44 7.62
N THR A 276 13.52 -6.50 6.43
CA THR A 276 12.13 -6.11 6.18
C THR A 276 11.32 -7.24 5.60
N SER A 277 10.11 -7.48 6.11
CA SER A 277 9.25 -8.54 5.58
C SER A 277 7.76 -8.17 5.56
N VAL A 278 7.05 -8.75 4.59
CA VAL A 278 5.59 -8.86 4.57
C VAL A 278 5.21 -10.32 4.61
N ILE A 279 4.44 -10.71 5.62
CA ILE A 279 3.88 -12.05 5.74
C ILE A 279 2.36 -11.94 5.77
N GLY A 280 1.68 -12.47 4.75
CA GLY A 280 0.24 -12.43 4.58
C GLY A 280 -0.23 -11.64 3.35
N LYS A 281 -1.32 -10.89 3.50
CA LYS A 281 -1.99 -10.15 2.41
C LYS A 281 -1.26 -8.85 2.07
N TRP A 282 -0.94 -8.66 0.78
CA TRP A 282 -0.34 -7.43 0.25
C TRP A 282 -1.39 -6.44 -0.28
N HIS A 283 -2.12 -6.82 -1.31
CA HIS A 283 -3.27 -6.14 -1.89
C HIS A 283 -2.97 -4.74 -2.51
N MET A 284 -1.76 -4.50 -2.98
CA MET A 284 -1.42 -3.24 -3.68
C MET A 284 -1.11 -3.45 -5.17
N GLY A 285 -1.78 -4.43 -5.77
CA GLY A 285 -1.64 -4.86 -7.16
C GLY A 285 -1.07 -6.26 -7.27
N THR A 286 -1.57 -7.02 -8.27
CA THR A 286 -1.24 -8.45 -8.45
C THR A 286 -0.13 -8.71 -9.47
N HIS A 287 0.19 -7.71 -10.31
CA HIS A 287 1.28 -7.85 -11.27
C HIS A 287 2.65 -7.84 -10.57
N PRO A 288 3.67 -8.58 -11.07
CA PRO A 288 5.01 -8.65 -10.46
C PRO A 288 5.68 -7.30 -10.18
N LYS A 289 5.40 -6.27 -10.98
CA LYS A 289 5.90 -4.89 -10.72
C LYS A 289 5.40 -4.30 -9.41
N PHE A 290 4.26 -4.78 -8.88
CA PHE A 290 3.69 -4.36 -7.60
C PHE A 290 4.04 -5.34 -6.46
N SER A 291 5.03 -6.21 -6.66
CA SER A 291 5.50 -7.13 -5.62
C SER A 291 6.11 -6.37 -4.44
N PRO A 292 5.94 -6.81 -3.19
CA PRO A 292 6.51 -6.18 -2.00
C PRO A 292 8.00 -5.84 -2.07
N LYS A 293 8.79 -6.63 -2.81
CA LYS A 293 10.22 -6.36 -3.02
C LYS A 293 10.52 -4.99 -3.63
N ASN A 294 9.58 -4.45 -4.41
CA ASN A 294 9.70 -3.14 -5.07
C ASN A 294 9.30 -1.98 -4.15
N TYR A 295 8.95 -2.26 -2.90
CA TYR A 295 8.56 -1.33 -1.85
C TYR A 295 9.38 -1.54 -0.58
N GLY A 296 10.65 -1.96 -0.75
CA GLY A 296 11.61 -2.07 0.34
C GLY A 296 11.49 -3.32 1.20
N PHE A 297 10.72 -4.34 0.82
CA PHE A 297 10.61 -5.58 1.59
C PHE A 297 11.54 -6.68 1.05
N ASP A 298 12.45 -7.17 1.90
CA ASP A 298 13.43 -8.21 1.53
C ASP A 298 12.80 -9.59 1.43
N TYR A 299 11.79 -9.86 2.27
CA TYR A 299 11.08 -11.12 2.29
C TYR A 299 9.58 -10.94 2.18
N HIS A 300 8.95 -11.74 1.35
CA HIS A 300 7.50 -11.82 1.22
C HIS A 300 7.02 -13.27 1.20
N TYR A 301 6.05 -13.57 2.05
CA TYR A 301 5.30 -14.82 2.03
C TYR A 301 3.82 -14.55 2.21
N GLY A 302 2.97 -14.88 1.23
CA GLY A 302 1.53 -14.63 1.37
C GLY A 302 0.79 -14.51 0.04
N ILE A 303 -0.21 -13.64 0.00
CA ILE A 303 -1.05 -13.40 -1.16
C ILE A 303 -0.92 -11.95 -1.65
N THR A 304 -1.00 -11.74 -2.95
CA THR A 304 -0.93 -10.39 -3.55
C THR A 304 -2.29 -9.78 -3.85
N GLY A 305 -3.33 -10.61 -3.97
CA GLY A 305 -4.70 -10.17 -4.26
C GLY A 305 -5.57 -9.93 -3.03
N ALA A 306 -6.86 -9.70 -3.28
CA ALA A 306 -7.85 -9.35 -2.27
C ALA A 306 -8.11 -10.47 -1.26
N ALA A 307 -8.20 -11.72 -1.72
CA ALA A 307 -8.56 -12.87 -0.89
C ALA A 307 -7.98 -14.19 -1.43
N SER A 308 -8.00 -15.20 -0.57
CA SER A 308 -7.64 -16.59 -0.82
C SER A 308 -8.54 -17.50 0.00
N LEU A 309 -8.65 -18.77 -0.36
CA LEU A 309 -9.16 -19.78 0.58
C LEU A 309 -8.17 -19.95 1.72
N TYR A 310 -8.65 -20.14 2.93
CA TYR A 310 -7.81 -20.46 4.11
C TYR A 310 -7.33 -21.91 4.11
N ALA A 311 -8.11 -22.79 3.49
CA ALA A 311 -7.80 -24.20 3.33
C ALA A 311 -8.52 -24.74 2.09
N PRO A 312 -8.12 -25.90 1.54
CA PRO A 312 -8.88 -26.56 0.48
C PRO A 312 -10.33 -26.86 0.91
N ILE A 313 -11.28 -26.63 0.01
CA ILE A 313 -12.71 -26.86 0.25
C ILE A 313 -12.95 -28.35 0.58
N GLY A 314 -13.86 -28.61 1.52
CA GLY A 314 -14.29 -29.95 1.91
C GLY A 314 -13.29 -30.70 2.80
N LYS A 315 -12.35 -30.03 3.41
CA LYS A 315 -11.42 -30.62 4.35
C LYS A 315 -12.11 -30.91 5.70
N GLU A 316 -11.96 -32.12 6.23
CA GLU A 316 -12.69 -32.64 7.40
C GLU A 316 -12.57 -31.74 8.66
N ASN A 317 -11.39 -31.20 8.93
CA ASN A 317 -11.14 -30.33 10.08
C ASN A 317 -11.42 -28.83 9.83
N ILE A 318 -12.03 -28.48 8.70
CA ILE A 318 -12.41 -27.11 8.33
C ILE A 318 -13.93 -27.02 8.26
N VAL A 319 -14.46 -25.93 8.75
CA VAL A 319 -15.88 -25.58 8.72
C VAL A 319 -16.04 -24.38 7.81
N ASP A 320 -16.77 -24.59 6.71
CA ASP A 320 -17.05 -23.55 5.71
C ASP A 320 -18.39 -22.88 6.03
N SER A 321 -18.48 -21.55 5.89
CA SER A 321 -19.74 -20.82 5.87
C SER A 321 -19.89 -20.06 4.56
N LYS A 322 -20.85 -20.48 3.73
CA LYS A 322 -21.16 -19.89 2.42
C LYS A 322 -22.48 -19.12 2.49
N HIS A 323 -22.43 -17.84 2.13
CA HIS A 323 -23.62 -17.00 2.15
C HIS A 323 -24.27 -16.95 0.78
N THR A 324 -25.58 -17.12 0.73
CA THR A 324 -26.35 -17.04 -0.52
C THR A 324 -26.93 -15.65 -0.77
N TRP A 325 -26.89 -14.79 0.25
CA TRP A 325 -27.43 -13.43 0.24
C TRP A 325 -26.36 -12.34 -0.02
N ASP A 326 -25.07 -12.67 0.17
CA ASP A 326 -23.96 -11.77 0.04
C ASP A 326 -23.24 -11.95 -1.30
N PHE A 327 -23.23 -10.89 -2.09
CA PHE A 327 -22.59 -10.87 -3.40
C PHE A 327 -21.07 -11.02 -3.32
N ALA A 328 -20.43 -10.33 -2.37
CA ALA A 328 -18.98 -10.38 -2.21
C ALA A 328 -18.53 -11.79 -1.82
N ASP A 329 -19.25 -12.45 -0.89
CA ASP A 329 -19.01 -13.83 -0.52
C ASP A 329 -19.22 -14.79 -1.68
N PHE A 330 -20.36 -14.64 -2.40
CA PHE A 330 -20.66 -15.47 -3.56
C PHE A 330 -19.53 -15.46 -4.59
N ILE A 331 -19.01 -14.28 -4.94
CA ILE A 331 -17.90 -14.15 -5.87
C ILE A 331 -16.63 -14.75 -5.28
N THR A 332 -16.32 -14.41 -4.04
CA THR A 332 -15.09 -14.84 -3.38
C THR A 332 -14.99 -16.36 -3.34
N TRP A 333 -16.07 -17.07 -3.06
CA TRP A 333 -16.10 -18.54 -3.11
C TRP A 333 -15.90 -19.13 -4.50
N GLN A 334 -16.34 -18.43 -5.55
CA GLN A 334 -16.18 -18.92 -6.93
C GLN A 334 -14.76 -18.75 -7.47
N VAL A 335 -14.05 -17.76 -7.01
CA VAL A 335 -12.79 -17.31 -7.63
C VAL A 335 -11.58 -17.50 -6.77
N SER A 336 -11.73 -17.51 -5.44
CA SER A 336 -10.61 -17.69 -4.54
C SER A 336 -10.01 -19.08 -4.68
N GLN A 337 -8.69 -19.11 -4.66
CA GLN A 337 -7.91 -20.33 -4.69
C GLN A 337 -7.09 -20.43 -3.40
N TYR A 338 -6.78 -21.64 -3.00
CA TYR A 338 -5.84 -21.88 -1.92
C TYR A 338 -4.40 -21.81 -2.46
N TYR A 339 -3.77 -20.65 -2.28
CA TYR A 339 -2.41 -20.41 -2.80
C TYR A 339 -1.64 -19.46 -1.89
N THR A 340 -0.31 -19.47 -2.03
CA THR A 340 0.59 -18.45 -1.51
C THR A 340 1.70 -18.19 -2.52
N LEU A 341 2.38 -17.07 -2.34
CA LEU A 341 3.59 -16.71 -3.05
C LEU A 341 4.73 -16.57 -2.04
N GLU A 342 5.93 -17.00 -2.40
CA GLU A 342 7.14 -16.72 -1.65
C GLU A 342 8.11 -15.97 -2.54
N ASN A 343 8.39 -14.71 -2.19
CA ASN A 343 9.23 -13.81 -3.00
C ASN A 343 8.81 -13.73 -4.49
N GLY A 344 7.49 -13.68 -4.72
CA GLY A 344 6.90 -13.60 -6.06
C GLY A 344 6.81 -14.92 -6.82
N LYS A 345 7.26 -16.03 -6.25
CA LYS A 345 7.11 -17.37 -6.83
C LYS A 345 5.96 -18.10 -6.18
N ASN A 346 5.20 -18.86 -6.96
CA ASN A 346 4.14 -19.71 -6.43
C ASN A 346 4.71 -20.69 -5.38
N SER A 347 4.15 -20.63 -4.19
CA SER A 347 4.42 -21.54 -3.08
C SER A 347 3.09 -22.18 -2.70
N ILE A 348 2.83 -23.39 -3.20
CA ILE A 348 1.56 -24.07 -2.90
C ILE A 348 1.68 -24.62 -1.48
N PRO A 349 0.86 -24.13 -0.52
CA PRO A 349 0.87 -24.65 0.83
C PRO A 349 0.49 -26.15 0.84
N LYS A 350 0.99 -26.89 1.82
CA LYS A 350 0.53 -28.26 2.01
C LYS A 350 -0.98 -28.25 2.24
N LYS A 351 -1.72 -29.20 1.65
CA LYS A 351 -3.17 -29.32 1.81
C LYS A 351 -3.62 -29.45 3.28
N SER A 352 -2.70 -29.74 4.20
CA SER A 352 -2.96 -29.85 5.64
C SER A 352 -2.87 -28.53 6.39
N GLU A 353 -2.32 -27.48 5.82
CA GLU A 353 -2.10 -26.20 6.50
C GLU A 353 -3.32 -25.29 6.38
N TYR A 354 -3.50 -24.41 7.36
CA TYR A 354 -4.50 -23.35 7.37
C TYR A 354 -3.76 -22.00 7.32
N LEU A 355 -4.22 -21.06 6.48
CA LEU A 355 -3.40 -19.87 6.15
C LEU A 355 -3.00 -19.04 7.36
N THR A 356 -3.89 -18.81 8.32
CA THR A 356 -3.55 -18.04 9.52
C THR A 356 -2.41 -18.69 10.30
N ASP A 357 -2.47 -20.02 10.51
CA ASP A 357 -1.40 -20.78 11.19
C ASP A 357 -0.10 -20.74 10.39
N LEU A 358 -0.21 -20.81 9.06
CA LEU A 358 0.95 -20.79 8.17
C LEU A 358 1.66 -19.45 8.20
N PHE A 359 0.91 -18.34 8.18
CA PHE A 359 1.46 -16.99 8.31
C PHE A 359 2.11 -16.80 9.68
N THR A 360 1.47 -17.29 10.75
CA THR A 360 2.04 -17.29 12.10
C THR A 360 3.37 -18.04 12.16
N LYS A 361 3.41 -19.25 11.62
CA LYS A 361 4.63 -20.08 11.58
C LYS A 361 5.76 -19.40 10.81
N LYS A 362 5.45 -18.78 9.67
CA LYS A 362 6.45 -18.04 8.88
C LYS A 362 6.95 -16.80 9.63
N ALA A 363 6.05 -16.10 10.34
CA ALA A 363 6.41 -14.95 11.17
C ALA A 363 7.31 -15.36 12.35
N VAL A 364 6.98 -16.43 13.03
CA VAL A 364 7.82 -17.01 14.11
C VAL A 364 9.22 -17.38 13.59
N SER A 365 9.30 -18.06 12.45
CA SER A 365 10.59 -18.40 11.83
C SER A 365 11.38 -17.13 11.51
N TYR A 366 10.72 -16.13 10.90
CA TYR A 366 11.37 -14.86 10.54
C TYR A 366 11.90 -14.11 11.77
N ILE A 367 11.15 -14.05 12.87
CA ILE A 367 11.59 -13.44 14.13
C ILE A 367 12.85 -14.14 14.65
N LYS A 368 12.84 -15.47 14.73
CA LYS A 368 13.97 -16.27 15.21
C LYS A 368 15.24 -16.10 14.37
N GLU A 369 15.09 -16.05 13.05
CA GLU A 369 16.18 -15.89 12.09
C GLU A 369 16.80 -14.48 12.12
N ASN A 370 16.06 -13.48 12.60
CA ASN A 370 16.47 -12.07 12.58
C ASN A 370 16.65 -11.44 13.98
N LYS A 371 16.56 -12.21 15.07
CA LYS A 371 16.57 -11.71 16.45
C LYS A 371 17.83 -10.91 16.84
N ASP A 372 18.95 -11.15 16.16
CA ASP A 372 20.25 -10.53 16.46
C ASP A 372 20.49 -9.21 15.68
N ARG A 373 19.49 -8.72 14.97
CA ARG A 373 19.54 -7.48 14.18
C ARG A 373 18.17 -6.82 14.11
N PRO A 374 18.08 -5.50 13.92
CA PRO A 374 16.80 -4.85 13.84
C PRO A 374 16.00 -5.34 12.63
N PHE A 375 14.73 -5.65 12.87
CA PHE A 375 13.82 -6.10 11.81
C PHE A 375 12.47 -5.39 11.85
N PHE A 376 11.85 -5.32 10.70
CA PHE A 376 10.46 -4.91 10.50
C PHE A 376 9.66 -6.07 9.94
N LEU A 377 8.66 -6.51 10.68
CA LEU A 377 7.71 -7.51 10.26
C LEU A 377 6.33 -6.88 10.08
N HIS A 378 5.84 -6.79 8.84
CA HIS A 378 4.44 -6.53 8.54
C HIS A 378 3.69 -7.87 8.45
N LEU A 379 3.10 -8.31 9.58
CA LEU A 379 2.25 -9.50 9.65
C LEU A 379 0.82 -9.11 9.28
N SER A 380 0.49 -9.30 8.02
CA SER A 380 -0.75 -8.87 7.40
C SER A 380 -1.68 -10.06 7.25
N HIS A 381 -2.39 -10.42 8.33
CA HIS A 381 -3.36 -11.51 8.28
C HIS A 381 -4.50 -11.21 7.32
N MET A 382 -5.04 -12.24 6.67
CA MET A 382 -6.29 -12.16 5.93
C MET A 382 -7.50 -12.36 6.85
N ALA A 383 -7.30 -12.97 8.02
CA ALA A 383 -8.39 -13.20 8.99
C ALA A 383 -8.86 -11.86 9.63
N PRO A 384 -10.18 -11.73 9.82
CA PRO A 384 -11.28 -12.66 9.52
C PRO A 384 -12.00 -12.43 8.18
N HIS A 385 -11.37 -11.81 7.16
CA HIS A 385 -11.97 -11.58 5.83
C HIS A 385 -12.52 -12.87 5.19
N GLY A 386 -13.63 -12.76 4.45
CA GLY A 386 -14.15 -13.88 3.65
C GLY A 386 -13.18 -14.42 2.58
N PRO A 387 -13.34 -15.66 2.13
CA PRO A 387 -14.40 -16.61 2.44
C PRO A 387 -14.29 -17.18 3.86
N PHE A 388 -15.43 -17.33 4.54
CA PHE A 388 -15.41 -17.76 5.92
C PHE A 388 -15.15 -19.27 6.03
N GLN A 389 -13.94 -19.59 6.45
CA GLN A 389 -13.47 -20.94 6.73
C GLN A 389 -12.77 -20.95 8.09
N ALA A 390 -13.21 -21.75 9.02
CA ALA A 390 -12.61 -21.90 10.34
C ALA A 390 -12.10 -23.31 10.59
N GLN A 391 -11.06 -23.45 11.38
CA GLN A 391 -10.68 -24.75 11.91
C GLN A 391 -11.74 -25.25 12.88
N ARG A 392 -12.14 -26.53 12.77
CA ARG A 392 -13.17 -27.16 13.61
C ARG A 392 -12.91 -26.98 15.10
N LYS A 393 -11.64 -27.11 15.54
CA LYS A 393 -11.26 -26.93 16.95
C LYS A 393 -11.66 -25.56 17.53
N TYR A 394 -11.60 -24.49 16.72
CA TYR A 394 -12.05 -23.16 17.14
C TYR A 394 -13.56 -23.00 16.99
N TYR A 395 -14.15 -23.56 15.94
CA TYR A 395 -15.60 -23.54 15.75
C TYR A 395 -16.34 -24.16 16.94
N GLU A 396 -15.84 -25.26 17.49
CA GLU A 396 -16.41 -25.96 18.63
C GLU A 396 -16.35 -25.16 19.95
N MET A 397 -15.46 -24.18 20.07
CA MET A 397 -15.39 -23.29 21.24
C MET A 397 -16.58 -22.32 21.34
N PHE A 398 -17.33 -22.13 20.26
CA PHE A 398 -18.45 -21.19 20.15
C PHE A 398 -19.79 -21.92 19.97
N ASP A 399 -19.98 -23.04 20.64
CA ASP A 399 -21.22 -23.85 20.57
C ASP A 399 -22.46 -23.13 21.15
N HIS A 400 -22.24 -22.10 21.97
CA HIS A 400 -23.24 -21.18 22.49
C HIS A 400 -23.76 -20.16 21.46
N ILE A 401 -23.15 -20.08 20.27
CA ILE A 401 -23.61 -19.21 19.18
C ILE A 401 -24.40 -20.04 18.17
N ASP A 402 -25.71 -19.82 18.09
CA ASP A 402 -26.61 -20.56 17.19
C ASP A 402 -26.38 -20.24 15.72
N ASP A 403 -26.08 -18.97 15.40
CA ASP A 403 -25.83 -18.53 14.02
C ASP A 403 -24.52 -19.11 13.50
N HIS A 404 -24.64 -20.03 12.53
CA HIS A 404 -23.50 -20.75 11.94
C HIS A 404 -22.47 -19.80 11.34
N ASN A 405 -22.92 -18.75 10.65
CA ASN A 405 -22.05 -17.78 10.00
C ASN A 405 -21.21 -17.00 11.03
N LYS A 406 -21.89 -16.47 12.04
CA LYS A 406 -21.27 -15.75 13.15
C LYS A 406 -20.30 -16.65 13.93
N ARG A 407 -20.69 -17.90 14.15
CA ARG A 407 -19.86 -18.89 14.83
C ARG A 407 -18.54 -19.17 14.08
N VAL A 408 -18.59 -19.31 12.74
CA VAL A 408 -17.38 -19.47 11.91
C VAL A 408 -16.52 -18.22 11.98
N TYR A 409 -17.12 -17.04 11.91
CA TYR A 409 -16.40 -15.75 11.97
C TYR A 409 -15.63 -15.58 13.29
N TYR A 410 -16.28 -15.81 14.44
CA TYR A 410 -15.61 -15.75 15.75
C TYR A 410 -14.53 -16.81 15.93
N ALA A 411 -14.72 -17.99 15.36
CA ALA A 411 -13.70 -19.03 15.34
C ALA A 411 -12.43 -18.59 14.55
N MET A 412 -12.61 -17.83 13.47
CA MET A 412 -11.49 -17.24 12.71
C MET A 412 -10.78 -16.14 13.52
N ILE A 413 -11.52 -15.30 14.25
CA ILE A 413 -10.94 -14.29 15.14
C ILE A 413 -10.18 -14.94 16.29
N LYS A 414 -10.70 -16.03 16.87
CA LYS A 414 -9.98 -16.74 17.94
C LYS A 414 -8.66 -17.33 17.46
N ASN A 415 -8.61 -17.85 16.25
CA ASN A 415 -7.36 -18.31 15.65
C ASN A 415 -6.39 -17.15 15.39
N LEU A 416 -6.88 -15.97 14.99
CA LEU A 416 -6.08 -14.75 14.87
C LEU A 416 -5.53 -14.31 16.23
N ASP A 417 -6.34 -14.34 17.28
CA ASP A 417 -5.90 -14.03 18.65
C ASP A 417 -4.77 -14.95 19.12
N ASP A 418 -4.90 -16.26 18.87
CA ASP A 418 -3.88 -17.23 19.21
C ASP A 418 -2.58 -17.01 18.41
N SER A 419 -2.68 -16.56 17.16
CA SER A 419 -1.53 -16.13 16.35
C SER A 419 -0.78 -14.98 17.00
N VAL A 420 -1.49 -13.93 17.43
CA VAL A 420 -0.90 -12.79 18.16
C VAL A 420 -0.18 -13.26 19.42
N GLY A 421 -0.81 -14.18 20.15
CA GLY A 421 -0.21 -14.81 21.34
C GLY A 421 1.09 -15.55 21.04
N GLU A 422 1.16 -16.27 19.92
CA GLU A 422 2.37 -17.01 19.54
C GLU A 422 3.51 -16.07 19.15
N ILE A 423 3.22 -14.98 18.41
CA ILE A 423 4.21 -13.95 18.12
C ILE A 423 4.79 -13.37 19.40
N LYS A 424 3.93 -12.99 20.35
CA LYS A 424 4.36 -12.40 21.61
C LYS A 424 5.22 -13.37 22.43
N ARG A 425 4.77 -14.62 22.60
CA ARG A 425 5.56 -15.67 23.28
C ARG A 425 6.92 -15.90 22.62
N THR A 426 6.98 -15.80 21.29
CA THR A 426 8.25 -15.91 20.56
C THR A 426 9.19 -14.77 20.94
N LEU A 427 8.71 -13.52 20.94
CA LEU A 427 9.54 -12.37 21.35
C LEU A 427 10.01 -12.48 22.79
N GLU A 428 9.17 -12.99 23.70
CA GLU A 428 9.52 -13.26 25.10
C GLU A 428 10.60 -14.33 25.21
N SER A 429 10.43 -15.47 24.53
CA SER A 429 11.37 -16.59 24.59
C SER A 429 12.73 -16.27 23.95
N GLU A 430 12.76 -15.40 22.95
CA GLU A 430 14.00 -14.92 22.32
C GLU A 430 14.62 -13.71 23.06
N GLY A 431 13.97 -13.21 24.13
CA GLY A 431 14.48 -12.12 24.97
C GLY A 431 14.47 -10.74 24.30
N ILE A 432 13.64 -10.52 23.30
CA ILE A 432 13.63 -9.29 22.50
C ILE A 432 12.31 -8.49 22.61
N LEU A 433 11.36 -8.94 23.43
CA LEU A 433 10.05 -8.26 23.57
C LEU A 433 10.23 -6.81 24.04
N ASP A 434 11.10 -6.54 25.00
CA ASP A 434 11.29 -5.21 25.59
C ASP A 434 11.82 -4.19 24.58
N ASN A 435 12.58 -4.66 23.58
CA ASN A 435 13.09 -3.84 22.49
C ASN A 435 12.28 -4.00 21.19
N THR A 436 10.99 -4.31 21.29
CA THR A 436 10.09 -4.47 20.13
C THR A 436 8.86 -3.58 20.28
N LEU A 437 8.65 -2.70 19.29
CA LEU A 437 7.38 -1.98 19.11
C LEU A 437 6.39 -2.89 18.38
N ILE A 438 5.29 -3.24 19.06
CA ILE A 438 4.18 -4.02 18.50
C ILE A 438 3.01 -3.08 18.26
N ILE A 439 2.48 -3.08 17.03
CA ILE A 439 1.27 -2.34 16.63
C ILE A 439 0.28 -3.37 16.10
N PHE A 440 -0.93 -3.39 16.67
CA PHE A 440 -2.06 -4.18 16.18
C PHE A 440 -3.17 -3.26 15.68
N THR A 441 -3.75 -3.57 14.51
CA THR A 441 -4.91 -2.85 13.96
C THR A 441 -5.67 -3.69 12.93
N SER A 442 -6.79 -3.16 12.42
CA SER A 442 -7.48 -3.63 11.22
C SER A 442 -7.32 -2.62 10.08
N ASP A 443 -7.39 -3.07 8.84
CA ASP A 443 -7.26 -2.19 7.67
C ASP A 443 -8.53 -1.36 7.39
N ASN A 444 -9.71 -1.86 7.73
CA ASN A 444 -11.01 -1.20 7.70
C ASN A 444 -11.97 -1.85 8.70
N GLY A 445 -13.14 -1.27 8.87
CA GLY A 445 -14.18 -1.85 9.72
C GLY A 445 -14.75 -3.15 9.18
N GLY A 446 -15.42 -3.90 10.05
CA GLY A 446 -15.99 -5.20 9.75
C GLY A 446 -17.05 -5.17 8.64
N ALA A 447 -17.14 -6.26 7.89
CA ALA A 447 -18.04 -6.40 6.75
C ALA A 447 -19.47 -6.76 7.21
N THR A 448 -20.29 -5.75 7.55
CA THR A 448 -21.66 -5.96 8.09
C THR A 448 -22.60 -6.67 7.12
N TYR A 449 -22.40 -6.52 5.82
CA TYR A 449 -23.18 -7.21 4.80
C TYR A 449 -23.08 -8.75 4.89
N THR A 450 -22.02 -9.27 5.55
CA THR A 450 -21.88 -10.70 5.85
C THR A 450 -22.80 -11.16 6.99
N ARG A 451 -23.40 -10.25 7.76
CA ARG A 451 -24.21 -10.50 8.96
C ARG A 451 -23.46 -11.21 10.11
N ALA A 452 -22.15 -11.36 10.01
CA ALA A 452 -21.33 -11.99 11.05
C ALA A 452 -20.86 -10.98 12.11
N THR A 453 -20.66 -9.72 11.71
CA THR A 453 -20.33 -8.59 12.59
C THR A 453 -21.35 -7.47 12.44
N ASN A 454 -21.46 -6.60 13.43
CA ASN A 454 -22.32 -5.42 13.41
C ASN A 454 -21.60 -4.11 13.73
N ASN A 455 -20.30 -4.17 14.00
CA ASN A 455 -19.45 -3.03 14.39
C ASN A 455 -19.96 -2.19 15.60
N SER A 456 -20.87 -2.74 16.39
CA SER A 456 -21.46 -2.01 17.54
C SER A 456 -20.38 -1.28 18.37
N PRO A 457 -20.65 -0.10 18.95
CA PRO A 457 -21.92 0.64 18.87
C PRO A 457 -22.12 1.42 17.56
N TYR A 458 -21.17 1.36 16.65
CA TYR A 458 -21.15 2.13 15.41
C TYR A 458 -22.01 1.50 14.32
N ILE A 459 -22.71 2.34 13.53
CA ILE A 459 -23.41 1.87 12.32
C ILE A 459 -22.47 1.81 11.12
N GLY A 460 -22.92 1.11 10.10
CA GLY A 460 -22.15 0.87 8.88
C GLY A 460 -21.05 -0.19 9.07
N GLY A 461 -20.21 -0.29 8.09
CA GLY A 461 -19.11 -1.25 8.05
C GLY A 461 -18.30 -1.05 6.78
N LYS A 462 -17.54 -2.04 6.41
CA LYS A 462 -16.78 -2.06 5.14
C LYS A 462 -17.64 -1.51 3.98
N MET A 463 -17.06 -0.70 3.11
CA MET A 463 -17.73 0.02 2.03
C MET A 463 -18.69 1.13 2.50
N SER A 464 -18.52 1.66 3.73
CA SER A 464 -19.22 2.86 4.17
C SER A 464 -18.29 3.76 4.97
N ASN A 465 -18.46 5.08 4.87
CA ASN A 465 -17.66 6.04 5.64
C ASN A 465 -18.26 6.34 7.03
N PHE A 466 -19.32 5.63 7.44
CA PHE A 466 -19.81 5.67 8.82
C PHE A 466 -18.75 5.16 9.81
N GLU A 467 -18.92 5.44 11.09
CA GLU A 467 -17.94 5.06 12.12
C GLU A 467 -17.62 3.55 12.06
N GLY A 468 -18.65 2.69 11.86
CA GLY A 468 -18.44 1.24 11.75
C GLY A 468 -17.58 0.79 10.55
N GLY A 469 -17.45 1.62 9.52
CA GLY A 469 -16.57 1.32 8.38
C GLY A 469 -15.16 1.89 8.51
N THR A 470 -14.99 2.91 9.37
CA THR A 470 -13.74 3.67 9.45
C THR A 470 -13.06 3.63 10.82
N VAL A 471 -13.80 3.42 11.92
CA VAL A 471 -13.18 3.19 13.23
C VAL A 471 -12.77 1.73 13.36
N VAL A 472 -11.52 1.50 13.69
CA VAL A 472 -10.91 0.17 13.78
C VAL A 472 -10.24 -0.05 15.13
N PRO A 473 -10.13 -1.30 15.61
CA PRO A 473 -9.30 -1.59 16.77
C PRO A 473 -7.85 -1.21 16.47
N MET A 474 -7.21 -0.50 17.38
CA MET A 474 -5.78 -0.16 17.31
C MET A 474 -5.17 -0.18 18.69
N MET A 475 -4.04 -0.85 18.82
CA MET A 475 -3.29 -0.98 20.06
C MET A 475 -1.79 -0.92 19.78
N MET A 476 -1.03 -0.38 20.72
CA MET A 476 0.44 -0.38 20.66
C MET A 476 1.03 -0.83 21.99
N GLN A 477 2.07 -1.66 21.91
CA GLN A 477 2.89 -2.06 23.06
C GLN A 477 4.36 -1.82 22.72
N TRP A 478 5.08 -1.16 23.64
CA TRP A 478 6.53 -1.05 23.62
C TRP A 478 7.00 -0.93 25.05
N ASN A 479 7.48 -2.04 25.57
CA ASN A 479 7.88 -2.12 26.97
C ASN A 479 8.95 -1.05 27.28
N ASN A 480 8.88 -0.47 28.51
CA ASN A 480 9.77 0.61 28.95
C ASN A 480 9.68 1.95 28.18
N LYS A 481 8.87 2.05 27.13
CA LYS A 481 8.65 3.28 26.33
C LYS A 481 7.21 3.76 26.40
N ILE A 482 6.25 2.86 26.35
CA ILE A 482 4.82 3.14 26.49
C ILE A 482 4.38 2.61 27.86
N LYS A 483 3.77 3.49 28.68
CA LYS A 483 3.20 3.07 29.97
C LYS A 483 2.05 2.11 29.75
N PRO A 484 1.92 1.02 30.55
CA PRO A 484 0.81 0.09 30.39
C PRO A 484 -0.53 0.71 30.80
N GLN A 485 -1.62 0.07 30.37
CA GLN A 485 -3.02 0.40 30.73
C GLN A 485 -3.47 1.81 30.32
N GLN A 486 -2.93 2.35 29.23
CA GLN A 486 -3.38 3.64 28.72
C GLN A 486 -4.56 3.47 27.76
N ASN A 487 -5.57 4.33 27.92
CA ASN A 487 -6.63 4.52 26.95
C ASN A 487 -6.52 5.91 26.34
N TYR A 488 -6.44 5.98 25.01
CA TYR A 488 -6.32 7.22 24.28
C TYR A 488 -7.59 7.48 23.46
N SER A 489 -8.31 8.55 23.80
CA SER A 489 -9.65 8.83 23.25
C SER A 489 -9.68 9.94 22.20
N HIS A 490 -8.54 10.55 21.89
CA HIS A 490 -8.50 11.51 20.79
C HIS A 490 -8.39 10.81 19.44
N ILE A 491 -8.76 11.52 18.39
CA ILE A 491 -8.69 11.06 17.01
C ILE A 491 -7.24 10.74 16.65
N VAL A 492 -7.00 9.50 16.23
CA VAL A 492 -5.78 9.04 15.58
C VAL A 492 -6.13 8.39 14.23
N SER A 493 -5.18 8.27 13.34
CA SER A 493 -5.38 7.68 12.02
C SER A 493 -4.35 6.59 11.75
N LEU A 494 -4.69 5.63 10.90
CA LEU A 494 -3.70 4.68 10.41
C LEU A 494 -2.57 5.37 9.60
N LEU A 495 -2.76 6.61 9.15
CA LEU A 495 -1.69 7.47 8.59
C LEU A 495 -0.54 7.66 9.56
N ASP A 496 -0.83 7.62 10.87
CA ASP A 496 0.13 7.89 11.93
C ASP A 496 1.14 6.75 12.15
N ILE A 497 0.86 5.57 11.59
CA ILE A 497 1.72 4.39 11.74
C ILE A 497 3.13 4.65 11.21
N VAL A 498 3.26 5.18 9.99
CA VAL A 498 4.58 5.45 9.39
C VAL A 498 5.37 6.47 10.18
N PRO A 499 4.88 7.70 10.41
CA PRO A 499 5.66 8.66 11.19
C PRO A 499 5.93 8.20 12.63
N THR A 500 5.05 7.41 13.27
CA THR A 500 5.29 6.83 14.59
C THR A 500 6.44 5.82 14.57
N ILE A 501 6.47 4.92 13.58
CA ILE A 501 7.58 3.97 13.42
C ILE A 501 8.89 4.71 13.12
N LEU A 502 8.87 5.69 12.22
CA LEU A 502 10.07 6.47 11.87
C LEU A 502 10.62 7.25 13.07
N ASP A 503 9.74 7.77 13.92
CA ASP A 503 10.14 8.43 15.18
C ASP A 503 10.73 7.41 16.18
N ALA A 504 10.09 6.24 16.34
CA ALA A 504 10.57 5.18 17.21
C ALA A 504 11.98 4.67 16.85
N VAL A 505 12.32 4.70 15.57
CA VAL A 505 13.64 4.27 15.06
C VAL A 505 14.59 5.45 14.79
N GLU A 506 14.23 6.66 15.20
CA GLU A 506 15.03 7.89 15.02
C GLU A 506 15.43 8.13 13.56
N SER A 507 14.52 7.86 12.62
CA SER A 507 14.80 7.95 11.19
C SER A 507 14.92 9.40 10.70
N PRO A 508 15.97 9.75 9.92
CA PRO A 508 16.02 11.04 9.24
C PRO A 508 14.82 11.31 8.34
N SER A 509 14.17 10.26 7.84
CA SER A 509 12.98 10.37 6.99
C SER A 509 11.73 10.89 7.73
N LEU A 510 11.76 10.98 9.06
CA LEU A 510 10.70 11.64 9.85
C LEU A 510 10.54 13.12 9.46
N SER A 511 11.59 13.76 8.96
CA SER A 511 11.55 15.16 8.49
C SER A 511 10.76 15.33 7.18
N ASN A 512 10.41 14.24 6.49
CA ASN A 512 9.55 14.31 5.31
C ASN A 512 8.14 14.75 5.71
N LYS A 513 7.43 15.33 4.75
CA LYS A 513 6.03 15.72 4.97
C LYS A 513 5.12 14.51 4.82
N TYR A 514 4.42 14.14 5.89
CA TYR A 514 3.36 13.13 5.91
C TYR A 514 2.00 13.78 6.16
N ASP A 515 0.92 13.10 5.80
CA ASP A 515 -0.44 13.45 6.25
C ASP A 515 -0.67 12.96 7.68
N GLY A 516 -0.04 11.85 8.06
CA GLY A 516 0.02 11.36 9.44
C GLY A 516 1.03 12.10 10.31
N VAL A 517 0.97 11.87 11.60
CA VAL A 517 1.89 12.42 12.61
C VAL A 517 2.41 11.32 13.52
N SER A 518 3.61 11.48 14.10
CA SER A 518 4.07 10.55 15.14
C SER A 518 3.17 10.62 16.37
N LEU A 519 2.76 9.47 16.88
CA LEU A 519 1.96 9.36 18.10
C LEU A 519 2.81 9.34 19.37
N LEU A 520 4.12 9.09 19.30
CA LEU A 520 4.99 8.97 20.48
C LEU A 520 4.95 10.22 21.38
N PRO A 521 4.95 11.47 20.87
CA PRO A 521 4.87 12.67 21.72
C PRO A 521 3.56 12.81 22.47
N PHE A 522 2.49 12.09 22.06
CA PHE A 522 1.17 12.19 22.64
C PHE A 522 0.93 11.21 23.80
N PHE A 523 1.69 10.13 23.89
CA PHE A 523 1.53 9.11 24.94
C PHE A 523 1.76 9.67 26.35
N ASN A 524 2.55 10.71 26.50
CA ASN A 524 2.78 11.40 27.77
C ASN A 524 1.96 12.71 27.94
N SER A 525 1.06 13.01 27.00
CA SER A 525 0.35 14.30 26.93
C SER A 525 -1.11 14.10 26.52
N VAL A 526 -1.92 13.55 27.41
CA VAL A 526 -3.35 13.26 27.18
C VAL A 526 -4.20 14.43 26.67
N ASN A 527 -3.74 15.67 26.84
CA ASN A 527 -4.45 16.87 26.39
C ASN A 527 -4.09 17.34 24.97
N LYS A 528 -3.03 16.77 24.35
CA LYS A 528 -2.65 17.11 22.98
C LYS A 528 -3.36 16.18 22.00
N LYS A 529 -3.86 16.75 20.90
CA LYS A 529 -4.59 16.03 19.86
C LYS A 529 -3.70 15.91 18.62
N PRO A 530 -3.48 14.70 18.09
CA PRO A 530 -2.72 14.50 16.83
C PRO A 530 -3.41 15.17 15.67
N HIS A 531 -4.74 14.99 15.56
CA HIS A 531 -5.54 15.51 14.46
C HIS A 531 -6.70 16.37 14.95
N ASN A 532 -7.01 17.42 14.19
CA ASN A 532 -8.24 18.19 14.32
C ASN A 532 -9.30 17.71 13.31
N GLU A 533 -8.86 17.14 12.19
CA GLU A 533 -9.69 16.77 11.05
C GLU A 533 -9.13 15.52 10.37
N LEU A 534 -10.04 14.64 9.90
CA LEU A 534 -9.73 13.53 9.02
C LEU A 534 -10.74 13.50 7.86
N PHE A 535 -10.31 13.00 6.71
CA PHE A 535 -11.04 13.07 5.46
C PHE A 535 -11.15 11.69 4.79
N TRP A 536 -12.27 11.47 4.12
CA TRP A 536 -12.52 10.28 3.29
C TRP A 536 -13.13 10.69 1.97
N LYS A 537 -12.72 10.02 0.91
CA LYS A 537 -13.31 10.13 -0.42
C LYS A 537 -13.23 8.76 -1.10
N THR A 538 -14.33 8.35 -1.69
CA THR A 538 -14.39 7.21 -2.62
C THR A 538 -15.44 7.57 -3.67
N GLY A 539 -14.98 7.98 -4.84
CA GLY A 539 -15.83 8.48 -5.91
C GLY A 539 -16.73 9.63 -5.43
N TYR A 540 -18.04 9.41 -5.51
CA TYR A 540 -19.09 10.36 -5.11
C TYR A 540 -19.40 10.34 -3.61
N VAL A 541 -18.82 9.42 -2.84
CA VAL A 541 -18.98 9.34 -1.37
C VAL A 541 -17.83 10.06 -0.69
N LYS A 542 -18.15 11.01 0.17
CA LYS A 542 -17.17 11.87 0.84
C LYS A 542 -17.54 12.05 2.30
N SER A 543 -16.55 12.18 3.16
CA SER A 543 -16.78 12.45 4.59
C SER A 543 -15.64 13.23 5.20
N ILE A 544 -15.95 13.99 6.25
CA ILE A 544 -14.99 14.69 7.10
C ILE A 544 -15.39 14.52 8.56
N VAL A 545 -14.44 14.20 9.41
CA VAL A 545 -14.54 14.39 10.86
C VAL A 545 -13.75 15.63 11.21
N SER A 546 -14.38 16.58 11.92
CA SER A 546 -13.73 17.77 12.46
C SER A 546 -14.17 17.98 13.90
N LYS A 547 -13.24 17.83 14.85
CA LYS A 547 -13.53 17.80 16.29
C LYS A 547 -14.57 16.71 16.62
N ASN A 548 -15.77 17.11 17.04
CA ASN A 548 -16.85 16.20 17.40
C ASN A 548 -17.93 16.08 16.32
N TYR A 549 -17.78 16.76 15.18
CA TYR A 549 -18.75 16.68 14.08
C TYR A 549 -18.24 15.83 12.94
N LYS A 550 -19.12 15.05 12.36
CA LYS A 550 -18.90 14.31 11.13
C LYS A 550 -19.93 14.68 10.09
N LEU A 551 -19.47 14.93 8.88
CA LEU A 551 -20.33 15.19 7.73
C LEU A 551 -20.11 14.10 6.68
N HIS A 552 -21.19 13.46 6.27
CA HIS A 552 -21.24 12.57 5.12
C HIS A 552 -21.91 13.26 3.94
N ILE A 553 -21.39 13.04 2.75
CA ILE A 553 -21.95 13.50 1.48
C ILE A 553 -21.94 12.31 0.52
N ASN A 554 -23.10 11.98 -0.04
CA ASN A 554 -23.23 11.09 -1.18
C ASN A 554 -23.85 11.90 -2.33
N GLU A 555 -23.01 12.27 -3.29
CA GLU A 555 -23.45 13.15 -4.40
C GLU A 555 -24.42 12.45 -5.35
N LYS A 556 -24.30 11.13 -5.51
CA LYS A 556 -25.19 10.34 -6.36
C LYS A 556 -26.62 10.29 -5.83
N GLU A 557 -26.77 10.22 -4.52
CA GLU A 557 -28.07 10.12 -3.85
C GLU A 557 -28.58 11.49 -3.38
N ASN A 558 -27.85 12.58 -3.65
CA ASN A 558 -28.11 13.92 -3.12
C ASN A 558 -28.31 13.91 -1.59
N PHE A 559 -27.49 13.11 -0.90
CA PHE A 559 -27.58 12.86 0.52
C PHE A 559 -26.50 13.64 1.27
N LYS A 560 -26.92 14.35 2.32
CA LYS A 560 -26.01 14.96 3.29
C LYS A 560 -26.46 14.64 4.71
N PHE A 561 -25.50 14.28 5.56
CA PHE A 561 -25.78 13.84 6.92
C PHE A 561 -24.74 14.40 7.87
N LEU A 562 -25.18 15.30 8.78
CA LEU A 562 -24.33 15.93 9.79
C LEU A 562 -24.62 15.33 11.16
N ILE A 563 -23.58 14.88 11.86
CA ILE A 563 -23.67 14.21 13.15
C ILE A 563 -22.78 14.92 14.18
N ASN A 564 -23.15 14.86 15.45
CA ASN A 564 -22.27 15.16 16.56
C ASN A 564 -21.87 13.86 17.25
N LEU A 565 -20.69 13.33 16.95
CA LEU A 565 -20.21 12.03 17.43
C LEU A 565 -20.04 11.93 18.96
N GLU A 566 -19.94 13.05 19.68
CA GLU A 566 -19.88 13.04 21.15
C GLU A 566 -21.24 12.73 21.79
N LYS A 567 -22.32 13.15 21.11
CA LYS A 567 -23.71 13.01 21.59
C LYS A 567 -24.44 11.86 20.89
N ASP A 568 -23.98 11.48 19.74
CA ASP A 568 -24.60 10.50 18.85
C ASP A 568 -23.50 9.68 18.15
N PRO A 569 -22.77 8.85 18.90
CA PRO A 569 -21.72 8.01 18.35
C PRO A 569 -22.27 6.92 17.41
N GLU A 570 -23.57 6.63 17.50
CA GLU A 570 -24.29 5.67 16.65
C GLU A 570 -24.74 6.29 15.31
N GLU A 571 -24.48 7.58 15.08
CA GLU A 571 -24.78 8.30 13.84
C GLU A 571 -26.26 8.19 13.37
N VAL A 572 -27.21 8.29 14.31
CA VAL A 572 -28.64 8.11 14.03
C VAL A 572 -29.32 9.44 13.64
N ASN A 573 -28.89 10.56 14.24
CA ASN A 573 -29.59 11.85 14.18
C ASN A 573 -28.95 12.82 13.20
N ASN A 574 -29.63 13.13 12.11
CA ASN A 574 -29.17 14.13 11.15
C ASN A 574 -29.42 15.56 11.66
N LEU A 575 -28.33 16.28 11.91
CA LEU A 575 -28.34 17.65 12.42
C LEU A 575 -28.27 18.72 11.33
N ILE A 576 -28.32 18.36 10.04
CA ILE A 576 -28.09 19.31 8.94
C ILE A 576 -29.08 20.47 8.94
N SER A 577 -30.37 20.21 9.23
CA SER A 577 -31.40 21.25 9.31
C SER A 577 -31.24 22.15 10.54
N LYS A 578 -30.60 21.62 11.60
CA LYS A 578 -30.37 22.36 12.84
C LYS A 578 -29.11 23.22 12.82
N TYR A 579 -28.11 22.77 12.10
CA TYR A 579 -26.79 23.44 12.01
C TYR A 579 -26.30 23.52 10.55
N PRO A 580 -27.05 24.23 9.64
CA PRO A 580 -26.70 24.31 8.22
C PRO A 580 -25.35 24.99 7.97
N GLU A 581 -25.02 26.03 8.75
CA GLU A 581 -23.74 26.74 8.66
C GLU A 581 -22.54 25.82 8.98
N LYS A 582 -22.72 24.90 9.95
CA LYS A 582 -21.70 23.91 10.29
C LYS A 582 -21.49 22.90 9.17
N ALA A 583 -22.57 22.46 8.53
CA ALA A 583 -22.47 21.58 7.36
C ALA A 583 -21.78 22.27 6.19
N GLU A 584 -22.02 23.57 5.98
CA GLU A 584 -21.36 24.35 4.94
C GLU A 584 -19.85 24.53 5.23
N GLU A 585 -19.50 24.91 6.49
CA GLU A 585 -18.10 24.97 6.94
C GLU A 585 -17.33 23.68 6.62
N LEU A 586 -17.92 22.53 7.01
CA LEU A 586 -17.29 21.23 6.80
C LEU A 586 -17.22 20.84 5.31
N THR A 587 -18.24 21.19 4.54
CA THR A 587 -18.23 21.01 3.07
C THR A 587 -17.09 21.80 2.43
N LEU A 588 -16.86 23.04 2.85
CA LEU A 588 -15.78 23.88 2.35
C LEU A 588 -14.40 23.27 2.66
N LYS A 589 -14.20 22.82 3.90
CA LYS A 589 -12.94 22.14 4.30
C LYS A 589 -12.68 20.89 3.48
N LEU A 590 -13.70 20.05 3.33
CA LEU A 590 -13.62 18.82 2.52
C LEU A 590 -13.28 19.12 1.07
N ASN A 591 -13.95 20.09 0.46
CA ASN A 591 -13.68 20.50 -0.92
C ASN A 591 -12.27 21.10 -1.10
N ASN A 592 -11.77 21.83 -0.11
CA ASN A 592 -10.40 22.35 -0.16
C ASN A 592 -9.37 21.22 -0.10
N TRP A 593 -9.57 20.23 0.75
CA TRP A 593 -8.70 19.05 0.80
C TRP A 593 -8.74 18.26 -0.52
N ILE A 594 -9.92 18.10 -1.14
CA ILE A 594 -10.07 17.37 -2.42
C ILE A 594 -9.31 18.05 -3.56
N LYS A 595 -9.19 19.38 -3.59
CA LYS A 595 -8.46 20.11 -4.64
C LYS A 595 -6.98 19.72 -4.76
N ASP A 596 -6.38 19.26 -3.66
CA ASP A 596 -4.97 18.88 -3.60
C ASP A 596 -4.75 17.37 -3.91
N LEU A 597 -5.81 16.63 -4.23
CA LEU A 597 -5.75 15.21 -4.52
C LEU A 597 -5.52 14.96 -6.02
N ARG A 598 -4.92 13.81 -6.31
CA ARG A 598 -4.84 13.33 -7.69
C ARG A 598 -6.13 12.66 -8.11
N GLU A 599 -6.46 12.76 -9.39
CA GLU A 599 -7.53 11.97 -9.98
C GLU A 599 -7.21 10.47 -9.84
N PRO A 600 -8.23 9.62 -9.67
CA PRO A 600 -8.04 8.19 -9.60
C PRO A 600 -7.37 7.64 -10.86
N LYS A 601 -6.37 6.79 -10.71
CA LYS A 601 -5.67 6.16 -11.84
C LYS A 601 -6.56 5.22 -12.65
N TRP A 602 -7.58 4.68 -12.03
CA TRP A 602 -8.64 3.86 -12.65
C TRP A 602 -9.96 4.15 -11.95
N ASP A 603 -11.05 3.89 -12.63
CA ASP A 603 -12.39 4.10 -12.09
C ASP A 603 -12.83 2.98 -11.14
N SER A 604 -13.87 3.23 -10.35
CA SER A 604 -14.58 2.17 -9.63
C SER A 604 -15.13 1.11 -10.60
N ASN A 605 -15.16 -0.13 -10.14
CA ASN A 605 -15.64 -1.24 -10.97
C ASN A 605 -17.17 -1.39 -10.92
N ALA A 606 -17.80 -0.98 -9.82
CA ALA A 606 -19.24 -1.11 -9.61
C ALA A 606 -19.73 -0.17 -8.52
N ASP A 607 -21.03 0.13 -8.54
CA ASP A 607 -21.75 0.68 -7.41
C ASP A 607 -22.38 -0.47 -6.62
N VAL A 608 -22.01 -0.58 -5.37
CA VAL A 608 -22.52 -1.62 -4.46
C VAL A 608 -23.55 -1.00 -3.52
N SER A 609 -24.69 -1.64 -3.40
CA SER A 609 -25.71 -1.30 -2.42
C SER A 609 -25.45 -2.08 -1.14
N ILE A 610 -25.19 -1.39 -0.04
CA ILE A 610 -24.91 -1.99 1.26
C ILE A 610 -25.94 -1.54 2.28
N PRO A 611 -26.38 -2.44 3.19
CA PRO A 611 -27.19 -2.04 4.34
C PRO A 611 -26.32 -1.24 5.32
N ILE A 612 -26.88 -0.18 5.90
CA ILE A 612 -26.18 0.63 6.91
C ILE A 612 -26.09 -0.12 8.25
N ASP A 613 -27.13 -0.89 8.57
CA ASP A 613 -27.20 -1.73 9.77
C ASP A 613 -27.79 -3.11 9.45
N ASN A 614 -27.84 -3.99 10.45
CA ASN A 614 -28.35 -5.36 10.31
C ASN A 614 -29.87 -5.49 10.53
N SER A 615 -30.61 -4.37 10.60
CA SER A 615 -32.07 -4.42 10.74
C SER A 615 -32.74 -4.87 9.43
N GLU A 616 -33.91 -5.52 9.54
CA GLU A 616 -34.69 -5.93 8.37
C GLU A 616 -35.11 -4.73 7.48
N ASN A 617 -35.21 -3.53 8.08
CA ASN A 617 -35.57 -2.28 7.38
C ASN A 617 -34.36 -1.35 7.22
N SER A 618 -33.15 -1.88 7.21
CA SER A 618 -31.94 -1.09 7.04
C SER A 618 -32.00 -0.26 5.76
N LYS A 619 -31.65 1.01 5.90
CA LYS A 619 -31.43 1.88 4.73
C LYS A 619 -30.23 1.33 3.96
N THR A 620 -30.36 1.28 2.65
CA THR A 620 -29.26 0.95 1.76
C THR A 620 -28.51 2.21 1.37
N PHE A 621 -27.20 2.07 1.24
CA PHE A 621 -26.29 3.12 0.85
C PHE A 621 -25.49 2.66 -0.36
N TYR A 622 -25.41 3.50 -1.41
CA TYR A 622 -24.60 3.19 -2.57
C TYR A 622 -23.16 3.61 -2.37
N PHE A 623 -22.24 2.71 -2.65
CA PHE A 623 -20.81 2.92 -2.52
C PHE A 623 -20.09 2.53 -3.82
N PRO A 624 -19.22 3.38 -4.37
CA PRO A 624 -18.44 3.06 -5.57
C PRO A 624 -17.27 2.15 -5.15
N TRP A 625 -17.27 0.95 -5.72
CA TRP A 625 -16.39 -0.14 -5.31
C TRP A 625 -15.32 -0.51 -6.34
#